data_5da916fde667284fd40a38deda0cfdb4
#
_entry.id   5da916fde667284fd40a38deda0cfdb4
#
_cell.length_a   1.000
_cell.length_b   1.000
_cell.length_c   1.000
_cell.angle_alpha   90.00
_cell.angle_beta   90.00
_cell.angle_gamma   90.00
#
_symmetry.space_group_name_H-M   'P 1'
#
loop_
_entity.id
_entity.type
_entity.pdbx_description
1 polymer ?
#
loop_
_entity_poly.entity_id
_entity_poly.type
_entity_poly.pdbx_seq_one_letter_code
_entity_poly.pdbx_strand_id
1 'polypeptide(L)'
;MKLICTPLRLSAAAALLLICSFAYAKSNRPQTTSVKNIQSAYTWSMTQDAATGGVSTGTMALVSKPSISGAARQFGISFQNSAGERYWSSFGADTVATNFTYDVKVYIASPSTDIANLEFDMNQVMANGQTVIFGVQCDGYSSTWDYTTNAGTPDSPVDQWIHSTAPCNPQKWTTNTWHHLVINYSRDSAGNVTYKNVSLDGLLQQINETVPSAFALGWAQVLLTNFQIDGLGGYGSATVYLDQLTVTRW
;
A
#
# COMPACT_ATOMS: atom_id res chain seq x y z
N MET A 1 32.78 30.14 93.57
CA MET A 1 31.56 29.63 93.05
C MET A 1 31.49 30.04 91.56
N LYS A 2 31.88 29.11 90.64
CA LYS A 2 32.00 29.43 89.21
C LYS A 2 30.76 28.91 88.54
N LEU A 3 29.96 29.77 87.89
CA LEU A 3 28.86 29.39 86.97
C LEU A 3 29.47 29.01 85.63
N ILE A 4 29.15 27.80 85.20
CA ILE A 4 29.49 27.29 83.87
C ILE A 4 28.21 27.44 83.01
N CYS A 5 28.22 28.30 82.00
CA CYS A 5 27.20 28.35 80.97
C CYS A 5 27.53 27.36 79.87
N THR A 6 26.64 26.44 79.64
CA THR A 6 26.68 25.50 78.48
C THR A 6 25.91 26.10 77.28
N PRO A 7 26.47 26.12 76.07
CA PRO A 7 25.70 26.60 74.90
C PRO A 7 24.77 25.54 74.35
N LEU A 8 23.56 26.00 74.13
CA LEU A 8 22.48 25.23 73.48
C LEU A 8 22.83 25.08 71.99
N ARG A 9 23.01 23.85 71.54
CA ARG A 9 23.12 23.53 70.08
C ARG A 9 21.74 23.44 69.43
N LEU A 10 21.43 24.41 68.55
CA LEU A 10 20.30 24.32 67.62
C LEU A 10 20.67 23.34 66.48
N SER A 11 19.97 22.24 66.42
CA SER A 11 20.01 21.33 65.26
C SER A 11 19.09 21.86 64.16
N ALA A 12 19.64 22.34 63.07
CA ALA A 12 18.86 22.63 61.85
C ALA A 12 18.54 21.33 61.13
N ALA A 13 17.29 20.89 61.17
CA ALA A 13 16.79 19.81 60.33
C ALA A 13 16.57 20.35 58.92
N ALA A 14 17.48 19.99 57.99
CA ALA A 14 17.29 20.23 56.57
C ALA A 14 16.30 19.21 56.02
N ALA A 15 15.07 19.65 55.74
CA ALA A 15 14.10 18.86 55.03
C ALA A 15 14.50 18.77 53.54
N LEU A 16 15.06 17.64 53.11
CA LEU A 16 15.30 17.34 51.69
C LEU A 16 13.97 17.04 51.03
N LEU A 17 13.40 17.99 50.29
CA LEU A 17 12.29 17.79 49.38
C LEU A 17 12.81 17.01 48.16
N LEU A 18 12.59 15.69 48.13
CA LEU A 18 12.74 14.87 46.93
C LEU A 18 11.63 15.25 45.95
N ILE A 19 11.94 16.12 44.98
CA ILE A 19 11.06 16.36 43.83
C ILE A 19 11.24 15.16 42.90
N CYS A 20 10.36 14.16 43.02
CA CYS A 20 10.22 13.11 42.00
C CYS A 20 9.67 13.74 40.72
N SER A 21 10.56 14.11 39.81
CA SER A 21 10.17 14.44 38.42
C SER A 21 9.68 13.17 37.74
N PHE A 22 8.37 12.99 37.70
CA PHE A 22 7.77 11.99 36.80
C PHE A 22 8.00 12.47 35.38
N ALA A 23 9.06 11.97 34.74
CA ALA A 23 9.21 12.06 33.29
C ALA A 23 8.04 11.26 32.69
N TYR A 24 7.01 11.94 32.24
CA TYR A 24 6.01 11.34 31.35
C TYR A 24 6.75 10.92 30.09
N ALA A 25 7.10 9.65 29.98
CA ALA A 25 7.53 9.08 28.70
C ALA A 25 6.35 9.27 27.74
N LYS A 26 6.46 10.23 26.83
CA LYS A 26 5.54 10.34 25.71
C LYS A 26 5.54 8.97 25.04
N SER A 27 4.42 8.27 25.09
CA SER A 27 4.22 7.04 24.32
C SER A 27 4.44 7.41 22.86
N ASN A 28 5.59 7.05 22.29
CA ASN A 28 5.88 7.15 20.87
C ASN A 28 5.08 6.08 20.10
N ARG A 29 3.76 6.09 20.23
CA ARG A 29 2.94 5.33 19.30
C ARG A 29 3.13 5.97 17.93
N PRO A 30 3.46 5.19 16.88
CA PRO A 30 3.54 5.73 15.53
C PRO A 30 2.24 6.46 15.22
N GLN A 31 2.36 7.68 14.72
CA GLN A 31 1.18 8.47 14.36
C GLN A 31 0.55 7.85 13.12
N THR A 32 -0.67 7.34 13.26
CA THR A 32 -1.44 6.81 12.14
C THR A 32 -1.90 7.96 11.25
N THR A 33 -1.63 7.85 9.96
CA THR A 33 -2.04 8.82 8.93
C THR A 33 -2.83 8.10 7.84
N SER A 34 -3.96 8.68 7.42
CA SER A 34 -4.75 8.15 6.31
C SER A 34 -4.89 9.21 5.21
N VAL A 35 -4.65 8.81 3.97
CA VAL A 35 -5.00 9.58 2.77
C VAL A 35 -6.20 8.91 2.13
N LYS A 36 -7.30 9.65 2.03
CA LYS A 36 -8.59 9.14 1.55
C LYS A 36 -8.90 9.66 0.16
N ASN A 37 -9.75 8.94 -0.57
CA ASN A 37 -10.25 9.32 -1.89
C ASN A 37 -9.13 9.56 -2.92
N ILE A 38 -8.07 8.75 -2.87
CA ILE A 38 -6.92 8.85 -3.77
C ILE A 38 -7.38 8.70 -5.23
N GLN A 39 -8.43 7.92 -5.49
CA GLN A 39 -9.03 7.78 -6.83
C GLN A 39 -9.48 9.12 -7.43
N SER A 40 -9.81 10.12 -6.62
CA SER A 40 -10.24 11.43 -7.10
C SER A 40 -9.10 12.42 -7.36
N ALA A 41 -7.84 12.04 -7.07
CA ALA A 41 -6.68 12.89 -7.30
C ALA A 41 -6.53 13.26 -8.79
N TYR A 42 -6.00 14.45 -9.06
CA TYR A 42 -5.71 14.91 -10.43
C TYR A 42 -4.37 14.39 -10.99
N THR A 43 -3.57 13.73 -10.13
CA THR A 43 -2.21 13.25 -10.44
C THR A 43 -2.18 11.91 -11.16
N TRP A 44 -3.32 11.31 -11.45
CA TRP A 44 -3.37 10.04 -12.18
C TRP A 44 -2.79 10.18 -13.58
N SER A 45 -1.95 9.22 -13.94
CA SER A 45 -1.33 9.04 -15.25
C SER A 45 -1.48 7.60 -15.70
N MET A 46 -1.22 7.31 -16.98
CA MET A 46 -1.31 5.95 -17.52
C MET A 46 -0.25 5.71 -18.58
N THR A 47 0.09 4.44 -18.77
CA THR A 47 0.97 3.96 -19.86
C THR A 47 0.73 2.47 -20.09
N GLN A 48 0.97 2.02 -21.32
CA GLN A 48 1.09 0.59 -21.60
C GLN A 48 2.18 -0.02 -20.71
N ASP A 49 1.92 -1.19 -20.14
CA ASP A 49 2.96 -1.93 -19.45
C ASP A 49 3.90 -2.61 -20.47
N ALA A 50 5.15 -2.13 -20.50
CA ALA A 50 6.16 -2.65 -21.44
C ALA A 50 6.63 -4.08 -21.12
N ALA A 51 6.35 -4.59 -19.91
CA ALA A 51 6.68 -5.97 -19.53
C ALA A 51 5.72 -6.98 -20.16
N THR A 52 4.52 -6.55 -20.58
CA THR A 52 3.57 -7.40 -21.31
C THR A 52 3.89 -7.41 -22.80
N GLY A 53 3.82 -8.57 -23.42
CA GLY A 53 4.29 -8.78 -24.81
C GLY A 53 3.36 -8.30 -25.93
N GLY A 54 2.27 -7.57 -25.62
CA GLY A 54 1.24 -7.17 -26.56
C GLY A 54 1.15 -5.65 -26.76
N VAL A 55 0.00 -5.20 -27.22
CA VAL A 55 -0.34 -3.79 -27.40
C VAL A 55 -1.61 -3.47 -26.63
N SER A 56 -1.58 -2.39 -25.84
CA SER A 56 -2.76 -1.88 -25.15
C SER A 56 -3.02 -0.42 -25.46
N THR A 57 -4.24 -0.01 -25.20
CA THR A 57 -4.66 1.40 -25.20
C THR A 57 -5.50 1.63 -23.95
N GLY A 58 -5.00 2.50 -23.07
CA GLY A 58 -5.66 2.87 -21.84
C GLY A 58 -6.58 4.08 -22.00
N THR A 59 -7.59 4.14 -21.15
CA THR A 59 -8.40 5.35 -20.92
C THR A 59 -8.62 5.51 -19.42
N MET A 60 -8.81 6.75 -18.96
CA MET A 60 -9.22 7.00 -17.59
C MET A 60 -10.07 8.28 -17.49
N ALA A 61 -11.01 8.27 -16.54
CA ALA A 61 -11.87 9.42 -16.26
C ALA A 61 -12.30 9.43 -14.79
N LEU A 62 -12.57 10.61 -14.26
CA LEU A 62 -13.30 10.74 -13.00
C LEU A 62 -14.79 10.82 -13.33
N VAL A 63 -15.59 9.94 -12.73
CA VAL A 63 -17.02 9.81 -13.04
C VAL A 63 -17.86 9.80 -11.77
N SER A 64 -19.13 10.24 -11.92
CA SER A 64 -20.09 10.21 -10.81
C SER A 64 -20.92 8.91 -10.77
N LYS A 65 -20.89 8.11 -11.83
CA LYS A 65 -21.61 6.82 -11.95
C LYS A 65 -20.84 5.84 -12.83
N PRO A 66 -20.71 4.55 -12.43
CA PRO A 66 -21.04 4.04 -11.10
C PRO A 66 -20.10 4.63 -10.05
N SER A 67 -20.62 4.98 -8.87
CA SER A 67 -19.81 5.48 -7.76
C SER A 67 -20.57 5.34 -6.45
N ILE A 68 -19.83 5.05 -5.36
CA ILE A 68 -20.32 5.05 -3.98
C ILE A 68 -20.16 6.43 -3.36
N SER A 69 -19.00 7.07 -3.59
CA SER A 69 -18.66 8.38 -3.01
C SER A 69 -19.17 9.58 -3.83
N GLY A 70 -19.64 9.33 -5.06
CA GLY A 70 -19.95 10.36 -6.06
C GLY A 70 -18.77 10.72 -6.98
N ALA A 71 -17.57 10.08 -6.78
CA ALA A 71 -16.35 10.38 -7.52
C ALA A 71 -15.48 9.10 -7.66
N ALA A 72 -15.90 8.18 -8.51
CA ALA A 72 -15.11 6.99 -8.86
C ALA A 72 -14.12 7.30 -10.00
N ARG A 73 -12.96 6.66 -10.01
CA ARG A 73 -12.03 6.67 -11.13
C ARG A 73 -12.32 5.49 -12.03
N GLN A 74 -12.69 5.76 -13.27
CA GLN A 74 -12.80 4.78 -14.33
C GLN A 74 -11.43 4.54 -14.96
N PHE A 75 -11.09 3.28 -15.17
CA PHE A 75 -9.94 2.82 -15.93
C PHE A 75 -10.43 1.87 -17.00
N GLY A 76 -10.08 2.14 -18.25
CA GLY A 76 -10.47 1.32 -19.40
C GLY A 76 -9.25 0.84 -20.14
N ILE A 77 -9.25 -0.40 -20.58
CA ILE A 77 -8.23 -0.99 -21.42
C ILE A 77 -8.87 -1.64 -22.66
N SER A 78 -8.22 -1.48 -23.81
CA SER A 78 -8.36 -2.36 -24.95
C SER A 78 -7.00 -2.98 -25.22
N PHE A 79 -6.93 -4.28 -25.39
CA PHE A 79 -5.66 -4.99 -25.48
C PHE A 79 -5.64 -6.03 -26.58
N GLN A 80 -4.41 -6.35 -26.99
CA GLN A 80 -4.08 -7.42 -27.93
C GLN A 80 -2.87 -8.19 -27.38
N ASN A 81 -2.89 -9.52 -27.48
CA ASN A 81 -1.80 -10.41 -27.10
C ASN A 81 -1.37 -10.25 -25.63
N SER A 82 -2.32 -10.33 -24.70
CA SER A 82 -2.08 -10.28 -23.26
C SER A 82 -1.39 -9.00 -22.78
N ALA A 83 -1.63 -7.88 -23.45
CA ALA A 83 -1.06 -6.60 -23.03
C ALA A 83 -1.73 -6.05 -21.79
N GLY A 84 -0.97 -5.30 -21.00
CA GLY A 84 -1.43 -4.60 -19.80
C GLY A 84 -1.39 -3.08 -19.92
N GLU A 85 -2.21 -2.42 -19.14
CA GLU A 85 -2.20 -0.97 -18.98
C GLU A 85 -2.08 -0.61 -17.52
N ARG A 86 -1.10 0.24 -17.22
CA ARG A 86 -0.76 0.69 -15.87
C ARG A 86 -1.23 2.12 -15.64
N TYR A 87 -1.88 2.33 -14.50
CA TYR A 87 -2.38 3.62 -14.04
C TYR A 87 -1.76 3.92 -12.68
N TRP A 88 -1.22 5.13 -12.47
CA TRP A 88 -0.58 5.48 -11.20
C TRP A 88 -0.91 6.89 -10.76
N SER A 89 -0.83 7.10 -9.45
CA SER A 89 -1.01 8.41 -8.83
C SER A 89 -0.16 8.55 -7.58
N SER A 90 0.48 9.70 -7.41
CA SER A 90 1.13 10.05 -6.17
C SER A 90 0.12 10.59 -5.16
N PHE A 91 0.31 10.24 -3.87
CA PHE A 91 -0.56 10.70 -2.79
C PHE A 91 0.22 11.22 -1.57
N GLY A 92 1.40 11.76 -1.81
CA GLY A 92 2.26 12.38 -0.80
C GLY A 92 3.63 11.76 -0.72
N ALA A 93 4.31 11.95 0.41
CA ALA A 93 5.60 11.36 0.71
C ALA A 93 5.64 10.96 2.19
N ASP A 94 6.23 9.81 2.48
CA ASP A 94 6.49 9.33 3.82
C ASP A 94 7.60 8.29 3.75
N THR A 95 8.77 8.62 4.25
CA THR A 95 9.96 7.75 4.16
C THR A 95 10.12 6.84 5.38
N VAL A 96 9.28 7.02 6.41
CA VAL A 96 9.46 6.38 7.73
C VAL A 96 8.37 5.37 8.09
N ALA A 97 7.16 5.52 7.55
CA ALA A 97 6.09 4.57 7.79
C ALA A 97 6.51 3.15 7.39
N THR A 98 6.14 2.18 8.22
CA THR A 98 6.52 0.77 8.02
C THR A 98 5.33 -0.17 7.93
N ASN A 99 4.14 0.29 8.26
CA ASN A 99 2.91 -0.49 8.20
C ASN A 99 1.89 0.24 7.33
N PHE A 100 1.16 -0.51 6.53
CA PHE A 100 0.21 0.04 5.59
C PHE A 100 -1.04 -0.85 5.48
N THR A 101 -2.19 -0.18 5.33
CA THR A 101 -3.44 -0.77 4.88
C THR A 101 -3.87 -0.06 3.62
N TYR A 102 -4.04 -0.80 2.54
CA TYR A 102 -4.64 -0.37 1.27
C TYR A 102 -6.09 -0.82 1.26
N ASP A 103 -7.02 0.10 1.15
CA ASP A 103 -8.46 -0.14 1.25
C ASP A 103 -9.16 0.51 0.05
N VAL A 104 -9.88 -0.26 -0.75
CA VAL A 104 -10.48 0.21 -1.99
C VAL A 104 -11.79 -0.52 -2.32
N LYS A 105 -12.71 0.19 -2.95
CA LYS A 105 -13.86 -0.40 -3.64
C LYS A 105 -13.54 -0.56 -5.13
N VAL A 106 -13.76 -1.76 -5.65
CA VAL A 106 -13.48 -2.15 -7.04
C VAL A 106 -14.76 -2.58 -7.72
N TYR A 107 -15.00 -2.12 -8.94
CA TYR A 107 -16.18 -2.50 -9.73
C TYR A 107 -15.73 -2.84 -11.14
N ILE A 108 -16.03 -4.05 -11.59
CA ILE A 108 -15.78 -4.48 -12.95
C ILE A 108 -17.08 -4.32 -13.75
N ALA A 109 -17.07 -3.45 -14.76
CA ALA A 109 -18.25 -3.24 -15.60
C ALA A 109 -18.44 -4.39 -16.57
N SER A 110 -19.70 -4.71 -16.89
CA SER A 110 -20.04 -5.57 -18.00
C SER A 110 -20.41 -4.71 -19.22
N PRO A 111 -19.94 -5.07 -20.44
CA PRO A 111 -19.06 -6.18 -20.73
C PRO A 111 -17.59 -5.86 -20.46
N SER A 112 -16.92 -6.72 -19.70
CA SER A 112 -15.46 -6.77 -19.61
C SER A 112 -15.05 -8.21 -19.89
N THR A 113 -14.12 -8.40 -20.80
CA THR A 113 -13.70 -9.73 -21.24
C THR A 113 -12.22 -9.94 -20.97
N ASP A 114 -11.89 -11.17 -20.65
CA ASP A 114 -10.51 -11.65 -20.67
C ASP A 114 -9.54 -10.82 -19.81
N ILE A 115 -9.96 -10.43 -18.61
CA ILE A 115 -9.07 -9.86 -17.60
C ILE A 115 -8.19 -11.00 -17.07
N ALA A 116 -6.87 -10.91 -17.26
CA ALA A 116 -5.91 -11.80 -16.66
C ALA A 116 -5.69 -11.42 -15.20
N ASN A 117 -5.21 -10.20 -14.98
CA ASN A 117 -4.79 -9.75 -13.66
C ASN A 117 -5.39 -8.39 -13.33
N LEU A 118 -5.62 -8.18 -12.04
CA LEU A 118 -5.82 -6.87 -11.43
C LEU A 118 -4.73 -6.66 -10.39
N GLU A 119 -3.81 -5.72 -10.65
CA GLU A 119 -2.74 -5.36 -9.72
C GLU A 119 -3.12 -4.15 -8.88
N PHE A 120 -2.75 -4.19 -7.60
CA PHE A 120 -2.99 -3.14 -6.62
C PHE A 120 -1.69 -2.85 -5.87
N ASP A 121 -0.87 -1.98 -6.43
CA ASP A 121 0.44 -1.70 -5.86
C ASP A 121 0.44 -0.41 -5.05
N MET A 122 1.31 -0.40 -4.07
CA MET A 122 1.76 0.81 -3.43
C MET A 122 3.29 0.84 -3.46
N ASN A 123 3.86 2.02 -3.70
CA ASN A 123 5.30 2.20 -3.69
C ASN A 123 5.68 3.28 -2.69
N GLN A 124 6.78 3.05 -1.98
CA GLN A 124 7.36 4.01 -1.03
C GLN A 124 8.83 4.21 -1.32
N VAL A 125 9.25 5.46 -1.50
CA VAL A 125 10.68 5.78 -1.48
C VAL A 125 11.12 6.00 -0.03
N MET A 126 12.05 5.18 0.44
CA MET A 126 12.62 5.25 1.78
C MET A 126 13.61 6.40 1.93
N ALA A 127 14.02 6.69 3.17
CA ALA A 127 14.99 7.74 3.46
C ALA A 127 16.38 7.52 2.81
N ASN A 128 16.74 6.26 2.54
CA ASN A 128 17.99 5.90 1.85
C ASN A 128 17.90 6.00 0.32
N GLY A 129 16.76 6.46 -0.24
CA GLY A 129 16.53 6.62 -1.67
C GLY A 129 16.09 5.35 -2.41
N GLN A 130 16.02 4.21 -1.74
CA GLN A 130 15.48 3.00 -2.35
C GLN A 130 13.96 3.03 -2.38
N THR A 131 13.38 2.50 -3.44
CA THR A 131 11.94 2.31 -3.59
C THR A 131 11.56 0.92 -3.10
N VAL A 132 10.59 0.84 -2.20
CA VAL A 132 9.94 -0.43 -1.83
C VAL A 132 8.66 -0.55 -2.62
N ILE A 133 8.50 -1.68 -3.32
CA ILE A 133 7.29 -2.03 -4.08
C ILE A 133 6.47 -3.02 -3.25
N PHE A 134 5.22 -2.68 -2.97
CA PHE A 134 4.25 -3.53 -2.31
C PHE A 134 3.24 -3.99 -3.36
N GLY A 135 3.67 -4.86 -4.27
CA GLY A 135 2.85 -5.34 -5.37
C GLY A 135 2.00 -6.53 -4.96
N VAL A 136 0.69 -6.42 -5.16
CA VAL A 136 -0.27 -7.52 -4.95
C VAL A 136 -1.21 -7.56 -6.14
N GLN A 137 -1.40 -8.72 -6.73
CA GLN A 137 -2.36 -8.92 -7.82
C GLN A 137 -3.32 -10.08 -7.57
N CYS A 138 -4.54 -9.92 -8.04
CA CYS A 138 -5.46 -11.05 -8.24
C CYS A 138 -5.14 -11.64 -9.62
N ASP A 139 -4.51 -12.82 -9.65
CA ASP A 139 -4.02 -13.43 -10.88
C ASP A 139 -4.99 -14.49 -11.41
N GLY A 140 -5.46 -14.29 -12.63
CA GLY A 140 -6.35 -15.24 -13.32
C GLY A 140 -5.61 -16.43 -13.92
N TYR A 141 -4.31 -16.38 -14.13
CA TYR A 141 -3.50 -17.51 -14.60
C TYR A 141 -3.27 -18.54 -13.51
N SER A 142 -2.76 -18.11 -12.36
CA SER A 142 -2.51 -18.96 -11.20
C SER A 142 -3.80 -19.26 -10.41
N SER A 143 -4.79 -18.38 -10.51
CA SER A 143 -5.99 -18.34 -9.69
C SER A 143 -5.67 -18.12 -8.20
N THR A 144 -4.64 -17.29 -7.90
CA THR A 144 -4.19 -16.94 -6.56
C THR A 144 -4.01 -15.43 -6.41
N TRP A 145 -3.90 -14.97 -5.18
CA TRP A 145 -3.28 -13.69 -4.89
C TRP A 145 -1.77 -13.86 -5.01
N ASP A 146 -1.17 -13.06 -5.87
CA ASP A 146 0.27 -13.05 -6.05
C ASP A 146 0.87 -11.80 -5.44
N TYR A 147 2.16 -11.85 -5.14
CA TYR A 147 2.89 -10.71 -4.59
C TYR A 147 4.27 -10.58 -5.24
N THR A 148 4.81 -9.36 -5.29
CA THR A 148 6.11 -9.09 -5.91
C THR A 148 7.26 -9.35 -4.96
N THR A 149 8.43 -9.70 -5.53
CA THR A 149 9.72 -9.74 -4.85
C THR A 149 10.81 -9.21 -5.76
N ASN A 150 11.88 -8.66 -5.18
CA ASN A 150 13.12 -8.43 -5.88
C ASN A 150 14.02 -9.67 -5.70
N ALA A 151 14.07 -10.53 -6.71
CA ALA A 151 14.94 -11.72 -6.71
C ALA A 151 16.44 -11.39 -6.96
N GLY A 152 16.75 -10.11 -7.25
CA GLY A 152 18.12 -9.60 -7.44
C GLY A 152 18.61 -8.81 -6.22
N THR A 153 19.31 -7.71 -6.51
CA THR A 153 19.74 -6.72 -5.51
C THR A 153 19.08 -5.37 -5.82
N PRO A 154 19.05 -4.41 -4.89
CA PRO A 154 18.48 -3.09 -5.18
C PRO A 154 19.11 -2.43 -6.43
N ASP A 155 20.43 -2.55 -6.64
CA ASP A 155 21.15 -1.94 -7.75
C ASP A 155 21.11 -2.77 -9.05
N SER A 156 20.73 -4.04 -8.96
CA SER A 156 20.52 -4.95 -10.09
C SER A 156 19.23 -5.75 -9.86
N PRO A 157 18.09 -5.08 -9.91
CA PRO A 157 16.83 -5.70 -9.52
C PRO A 157 16.34 -6.70 -10.56
N VAL A 158 15.69 -7.75 -10.04
CA VAL A 158 14.93 -8.73 -10.81
C VAL A 158 13.55 -8.79 -10.22
N ASP A 159 12.60 -8.11 -10.85
CA ASP A 159 11.20 -8.12 -10.43
C ASP A 159 10.56 -9.47 -10.76
N GLN A 160 9.88 -10.04 -9.79
CA GLN A 160 9.26 -11.37 -9.92
C GLN A 160 7.96 -11.44 -9.14
N TRP A 161 6.94 -12.05 -9.76
CA TRP A 161 5.70 -12.42 -9.11
C TRP A 161 5.80 -13.81 -8.48
N ILE A 162 5.30 -13.94 -7.26
CA ILE A 162 5.24 -15.19 -6.50
C ILE A 162 3.77 -15.53 -6.23
N HIS A 163 3.38 -16.75 -6.58
CA HIS A 163 2.03 -17.25 -6.31
C HIS A 163 1.88 -17.60 -4.82
N SER A 164 0.88 -17.03 -4.15
CA SER A 164 0.51 -17.47 -2.81
C SER A 164 -0.42 -18.69 -2.85
N THR A 165 -0.82 -19.17 -1.68
CA THR A 165 -1.86 -20.20 -1.57
C THR A 165 -3.27 -19.62 -1.44
N ALA A 166 -3.40 -18.30 -1.32
CA ALA A 166 -4.68 -17.61 -1.16
C ALA A 166 -5.38 -17.48 -2.52
N PRO A 167 -6.60 -18.01 -2.70
CA PRO A 167 -7.25 -18.05 -4.00
C PRO A 167 -7.75 -16.67 -4.46
N CYS A 168 -7.50 -16.34 -5.72
CA CYS A 168 -8.08 -15.19 -6.42
C CYS A 168 -8.13 -15.43 -7.93
N ASN A 169 -9.21 -15.00 -8.56
CA ASN A 169 -9.32 -14.95 -10.00
C ASN A 169 -10.29 -13.84 -10.41
N PRO A 170 -9.85 -12.77 -11.09
CA PRO A 170 -10.69 -11.61 -11.39
C PRO A 170 -11.86 -11.97 -12.34
N GLN A 171 -11.74 -13.04 -13.14
CA GLN A 171 -12.80 -13.53 -14.02
C GLN A 171 -13.97 -14.17 -13.24
N LYS A 172 -13.79 -14.44 -11.96
CA LYS A 172 -14.82 -14.98 -11.06
C LYS A 172 -15.51 -13.89 -10.24
N TRP A 173 -15.03 -12.65 -10.30
CA TRP A 173 -15.69 -11.55 -9.61
C TRP A 173 -17.01 -11.21 -10.29
N THR A 174 -18.04 -10.94 -9.50
CA THR A 174 -19.35 -10.55 -10.02
C THR A 174 -19.26 -9.19 -10.69
N THR A 175 -19.50 -9.11 -11.99
CA THR A 175 -19.53 -7.84 -12.71
C THR A 175 -20.70 -6.96 -12.27
N ASN A 176 -20.61 -5.65 -12.50
CA ASN A 176 -21.61 -4.66 -12.14
C ASN A 176 -21.92 -4.62 -10.63
N THR A 177 -20.96 -5.02 -9.80
CA THR A 177 -21.05 -5.05 -8.34
C THR A 177 -19.79 -4.44 -7.73
N TRP A 178 -19.93 -3.69 -6.66
CA TRP A 178 -18.82 -3.17 -5.89
C TRP A 178 -18.26 -4.26 -4.98
N HIS A 179 -16.99 -4.58 -5.16
CA HIS A 179 -16.20 -5.44 -4.29
C HIS A 179 -15.38 -4.61 -3.32
N HIS A 180 -15.17 -5.09 -2.12
CA HIS A 180 -14.35 -4.44 -1.11
C HIS A 180 -13.05 -5.18 -0.93
N LEU A 181 -11.94 -4.55 -1.33
CA LEU A 181 -10.60 -5.09 -1.21
C LEU A 181 -9.84 -4.34 -0.11
N VAL A 182 -9.24 -5.10 0.81
CA VAL A 182 -8.32 -4.57 1.83
C VAL A 182 -7.05 -5.40 1.83
N ILE A 183 -5.89 -4.75 1.69
CA ILE A 183 -4.58 -5.38 1.71
C ILE A 183 -3.78 -4.82 2.89
N ASN A 184 -3.18 -5.70 3.69
CA ASN A 184 -2.34 -5.32 4.81
C ASN A 184 -0.91 -5.82 4.60
N TYR A 185 0.05 -4.90 4.67
CA TYR A 185 1.47 -5.20 4.55
C TYR A 185 2.32 -4.30 5.44
N SER A 186 3.57 -4.69 5.62
CA SER A 186 4.57 -3.89 6.31
C SER A 186 5.92 -4.08 5.66
N ARG A 187 6.85 -3.20 5.98
CA ARG A 187 8.25 -3.36 5.61
C ARG A 187 9.17 -3.22 6.80
N ASP A 188 10.37 -3.77 6.68
CA ASP A 188 11.47 -3.47 7.58
C ASP A 188 12.36 -2.31 7.06
N SER A 189 13.44 -2.01 7.77
CA SER A 189 14.38 -0.97 7.38
C SER A 189 15.26 -1.33 6.17
N ALA A 190 15.39 -2.60 5.84
CA ALA A 190 16.11 -3.08 4.66
C ALA A 190 15.24 -3.08 3.39
N GLY A 191 13.93 -2.82 3.52
CA GLY A 191 12.97 -2.86 2.43
C GLY A 191 12.45 -4.26 2.11
N ASN A 192 12.58 -5.22 3.07
CA ASN A 192 11.83 -6.47 2.97
C ASN A 192 10.37 -6.18 3.27
N VAL A 193 9.47 -6.68 2.44
CA VAL A 193 8.02 -6.53 2.59
C VAL A 193 7.44 -7.80 3.21
N THR A 194 6.60 -7.62 4.23
CA THR A 194 5.73 -8.68 4.75
C THR A 194 4.32 -8.46 4.20
N TYR A 195 3.87 -9.32 3.30
CA TYR A 195 2.50 -9.42 2.83
C TYR A 195 1.70 -10.20 3.87
N LYS A 196 0.88 -9.51 4.65
CA LYS A 196 0.17 -10.12 5.81
C LYS A 196 -1.06 -10.88 5.35
N ASN A 197 -1.99 -10.17 4.75
CA ASN A 197 -3.26 -10.73 4.31
C ASN A 197 -3.95 -9.83 3.30
N VAL A 198 -4.91 -10.44 2.60
CA VAL A 198 -5.88 -9.77 1.74
C VAL A 198 -7.29 -10.12 2.23
N SER A 199 -8.19 -9.15 2.24
CA SER A 199 -9.63 -9.37 2.44
C SER A 199 -10.40 -8.94 1.21
N LEU A 200 -11.17 -9.84 0.62
CA LEU A 200 -12.07 -9.56 -0.47
C LEU A 200 -13.51 -9.82 0.01
N ASP A 201 -14.36 -8.79 -0.03
CA ASP A 201 -15.75 -8.83 0.43
C ASP A 201 -15.93 -9.38 1.85
N GLY A 202 -14.97 -9.07 2.73
CA GLY A 202 -14.94 -9.52 4.12
C GLY A 202 -14.36 -10.92 4.33
N LEU A 203 -14.04 -11.67 3.26
CA LEU A 203 -13.31 -12.92 3.37
C LEU A 203 -11.82 -12.66 3.53
N LEU A 204 -11.31 -12.85 4.74
CA LEU A 204 -9.90 -12.69 5.07
C LEU A 204 -9.08 -13.90 4.61
N GLN A 205 -8.02 -13.65 3.85
CA GLN A 205 -7.10 -14.65 3.33
C GLN A 205 -5.68 -14.29 3.79
N GLN A 206 -5.00 -15.24 4.41
CA GLN A 206 -3.63 -15.06 4.91
C GLN A 206 -2.63 -15.30 3.79
N ILE A 207 -1.63 -14.42 3.69
CA ILE A 207 -0.44 -14.61 2.84
C ILE A 207 0.75 -14.94 3.75
N ASN A 208 1.06 -14.07 4.72
CA ASN A 208 2.11 -14.22 5.75
C ASN A 208 3.52 -14.48 5.18
N GLU A 209 3.86 -13.87 4.05
CA GLU A 209 5.15 -14.01 3.40
C GLU A 209 6.00 -12.75 3.56
N THR A 210 7.30 -12.95 3.76
CA THR A 210 8.27 -11.83 3.84
C THR A 210 9.35 -12.04 2.80
N VAL A 211 9.52 -11.05 1.92
CA VAL A 211 10.44 -11.11 0.78
C VAL A 211 11.20 -9.79 0.59
N PRO A 212 12.40 -9.80 -0.03
CA PRO A 212 13.06 -8.58 -0.47
C PRO A 212 12.21 -7.83 -1.48
N SER A 213 12.07 -6.50 -1.33
CA SER A 213 11.35 -5.67 -2.30
C SER A 213 11.91 -4.24 -2.40
N ALA A 214 13.20 -4.07 -2.16
CA ALA A 214 13.90 -2.80 -2.34
C ALA A 214 14.53 -2.72 -3.73
N PHE A 215 14.34 -1.58 -4.41
CA PHE A 215 14.81 -1.28 -5.77
C PHE A 215 15.50 0.08 -5.79
N ALA A 216 16.66 0.24 -6.42
CA ALA A 216 17.32 1.52 -6.61
C ALA A 216 16.83 2.21 -7.90
N LEU A 217 15.55 2.61 -7.92
CA LEU A 217 14.92 3.22 -9.11
C LEU A 217 15.29 4.69 -9.32
N GLY A 218 15.94 5.33 -8.35
CA GLY A 218 16.34 6.74 -8.45
C GLY A 218 15.18 7.73 -8.35
N TRP A 219 14.03 7.32 -7.83
CA TRP A 219 12.86 8.19 -7.70
C TRP A 219 13.03 9.19 -6.54
N ALA A 220 12.43 10.35 -6.69
CA ALA A 220 12.28 11.30 -5.58
C ALA A 220 11.35 10.69 -4.50
N GLN A 221 11.45 11.23 -3.27
CA GLN A 221 10.61 10.78 -2.16
C GLN A 221 9.13 10.91 -2.50
N VAL A 222 8.43 9.78 -2.54
CA VAL A 222 7.02 9.70 -2.91
C VAL A 222 6.35 8.48 -2.27
N LEU A 223 5.05 8.61 -2.02
CA LEU A 223 4.11 7.50 -1.92
C LEU A 223 3.27 7.50 -3.18
N LEU A 224 3.21 6.37 -3.85
CA LEU A 224 2.53 6.19 -5.12
C LEU A 224 1.67 4.94 -5.06
N THR A 225 0.46 4.99 -5.60
CA THR A 225 -0.33 3.81 -5.91
C THR A 225 -0.29 3.53 -7.40
N ASN A 226 -0.19 2.27 -7.74
CA ASN A 226 -0.30 1.76 -9.09
C ASN A 226 -1.49 0.80 -9.15
N PHE A 227 -2.32 0.96 -10.17
CA PHE A 227 -3.39 0.03 -10.52
C PHE A 227 -3.14 -0.44 -11.95
N GLN A 228 -3.16 -1.74 -12.19
CA GLN A 228 -2.91 -2.30 -13.51
C GLN A 228 -4.00 -3.29 -13.88
N ILE A 229 -4.34 -3.31 -15.16
CA ILE A 229 -5.26 -4.28 -15.76
C ILE A 229 -4.49 -4.98 -16.87
N ASP A 230 -4.36 -6.29 -16.76
CA ASP A 230 -3.75 -7.14 -17.81
C ASP A 230 -4.81 -7.94 -18.53
N GLY A 231 -4.61 -8.09 -19.83
CA GLY A 231 -5.47 -8.88 -20.69
C GLY A 231 -5.06 -10.35 -20.75
N LEU A 232 -6.03 -11.23 -20.96
CA LEU A 232 -5.83 -12.66 -21.13
C LEU A 232 -6.00 -13.03 -22.61
N GLY A 233 -4.90 -13.40 -23.26
CA GLY A 233 -4.96 -13.96 -24.60
C GLY A 233 -5.08 -12.95 -25.75
N GLY A 234 -5.89 -13.23 -26.77
CA GLY A 234 -5.84 -12.55 -28.06
C GLY A 234 -6.25 -11.09 -28.08
N TYR A 235 -7.54 -10.82 -27.97
CA TYR A 235 -8.12 -9.47 -27.98
C TYR A 235 -9.18 -9.36 -26.90
N GLY A 236 -9.22 -8.21 -26.23
CA GLY A 236 -10.24 -7.95 -25.24
C GLY A 236 -10.33 -6.50 -24.85
N SER A 237 -11.28 -6.21 -23.99
CA SER A 237 -11.41 -4.90 -23.35
C SER A 237 -12.01 -5.04 -21.97
N ALA A 238 -11.62 -4.17 -21.06
CA ALA A 238 -12.18 -4.13 -19.74
C ALA A 238 -12.37 -2.68 -19.26
N THR A 239 -13.36 -2.51 -18.40
CA THR A 239 -13.58 -1.26 -17.69
C THR A 239 -13.73 -1.56 -16.20
N VAL A 240 -12.83 -1.00 -15.41
CA VAL A 240 -12.79 -1.16 -13.95
C VAL A 240 -12.88 0.21 -13.29
N TYR A 241 -13.59 0.29 -12.19
CA TYR A 241 -13.71 1.52 -11.42
C TYR A 241 -13.12 1.30 -10.02
N LEU A 242 -12.38 2.28 -9.54
CA LEU A 242 -11.97 2.37 -8.15
C LEU A 242 -12.71 3.50 -7.45
N ASP A 243 -13.17 3.25 -6.23
CA ASP A 243 -13.82 4.25 -5.38
C ASP A 243 -13.36 4.09 -3.92
N GLN A 244 -13.45 5.16 -3.14
CA GLN A 244 -13.07 5.21 -1.73
C GLN A 244 -11.65 4.69 -1.45
N LEU A 245 -10.74 4.81 -2.42
CA LEU A 245 -9.35 4.37 -2.26
C LEU A 245 -8.67 5.15 -1.13
N THR A 246 -8.26 4.42 -0.12
CA THR A 246 -7.64 4.95 1.10
C THR A 246 -6.36 4.16 1.41
N VAL A 247 -5.28 4.88 1.71
CA VAL A 247 -4.07 4.28 2.28
C VAL A 247 -3.89 4.81 3.69
N THR A 248 -3.86 3.90 4.65
CA THR A 248 -3.56 4.18 6.06
C THR A 248 -2.17 3.66 6.38
N ARG A 249 -1.35 4.46 7.07
CA ARG A 249 0.04 4.12 7.39
C ARG A 249 0.46 4.56 8.79
N TRP A 250 1.43 3.88 9.40
CA TRP A 250 2.03 4.20 10.70
C TRP A 250 3.44 3.64 10.85
#